data_2c7a7b0164c5820eb384282ee680e824
#
_entry.id   2c7a7b0164c5820eb384282ee680e824
#
_cell.length_a   1.000
_cell.length_b   1.000
_cell.length_c   1.000
_cell.angle_alpha   90.00
_cell.angle_beta   90.00
_cell.angle_gamma   90.00
#
_symmetry.space_group_name_H-M   'P 1'
#
loop_
_entity.id
_entity.type
_entity.pdbx_description
1 polymer ?
#
loop_
_entity_poly.entity_id
_entity_poly.type
_entity_poly.pdbx_seq_one_letter_code
_entity_poly.pdbx_strand_id
1 'polypeptide(L)'
;MKALLNWLDDRTGIRDFLSDALYESIPGGARWRYVWGSTLVFTFFVQVVTGVFLWMQYSPSAQTAWESVYYIQYQTSGGWLLRGVHHFTAQAMVVLLVFHILQVVIDGAYRAPREVNFWLGLILMQIVLGLSLTGYLLPWDQKGYWATRVATNLMGLVPLFGEKLQSLVVGGPDYGHHTLTRFFALHAGVLPGLLIFFLVLHVYMFRRHGITHKLPAKYEDGTFWPDQVLRDAVACLAVMAVVLFLVVRAAVLSGETDVTRLGADLGAPADPSVPYSAARPEWYFLFLFQFLKLFPGELEAIGAIYLPGLILLLLFLMPIVGRWKSGHRLNVGLVMALVAGAGLLTCLAWHDDHRGAESANFGKAVVRAQREAERSIELAKAHGIPPAGALTLLRADPTIRAARAFDARCAVCHGTPPAADDQGQPLRNGAPSLGGFASRAWIAGLLDPQTVAGPHYFGNTAHWDGDMASFVNGDLKAWKKNEIEDVVMALSAEAQLESQADADRADAERIKAGQALIRDEERCAECHKFHDAGADGTAPDLTGYGSKAWLTQFISNPADPRFYGDNNDRMPAFATAPAGAALSSEAIAEIVGYLRSDWNQPK
;
A
#
# COMPACT_ATOMS: atom_id res chain seq x y z
N MET A 1 -7.87 -22.76 50.67
CA MET A 1 -7.11 -22.94 49.44
C MET A 1 -6.60 -24.38 49.26
N LYS A 2 -5.85 -24.98 50.22
CA LYS A 2 -5.35 -26.37 50.14
C LYS A 2 -6.47 -27.42 49.95
N ALA A 3 -7.60 -27.31 50.66
CA ALA A 3 -8.72 -28.23 50.54
C ALA A 3 -9.38 -28.18 49.14
N LEU A 4 -9.53 -27.00 48.56
CA LEU A 4 -10.04 -26.83 47.21
C LEU A 4 -9.09 -27.40 46.16
N LEU A 5 -7.79 -27.18 46.30
CA LEU A 5 -6.78 -27.76 45.42
C LEU A 5 -6.73 -29.29 45.50
N ASN A 6 -6.86 -29.87 46.70
CA ASN A 6 -6.95 -31.32 46.86
C ASN A 6 -8.25 -31.85 46.24
N TRP A 7 -9.37 -31.16 46.43
CA TRP A 7 -10.66 -31.56 45.84
C TRP A 7 -10.65 -31.53 44.31
N LEU A 8 -9.99 -30.53 43.71
CA LEU A 8 -9.80 -30.46 42.26
C LEU A 8 -8.90 -31.59 41.77
N ASP A 9 -7.78 -31.82 42.48
CA ASP A 9 -6.80 -32.84 42.09
C ASP A 9 -7.37 -34.26 42.12
N ASP A 10 -8.11 -34.61 43.20
CA ASP A 10 -8.80 -35.90 43.31
C ASP A 10 -9.77 -36.18 42.14
N ARG A 11 -10.25 -35.14 41.44
CA ARG A 11 -11.22 -35.27 40.33
C ARG A 11 -10.61 -35.09 38.97
N THR A 12 -9.47 -34.43 38.86
CA THR A 12 -8.89 -34.04 37.56
C THR A 12 -7.49 -34.61 37.33
N GLY A 13 -6.79 -35.09 38.42
CA GLY A 13 -5.39 -35.47 38.34
C GLY A 13 -4.46 -34.31 37.93
N ILE A 14 -4.86 -33.05 38.21
CA ILE A 14 -4.20 -31.86 37.68
C ILE A 14 -2.77 -31.72 38.17
N ARG A 15 -2.44 -32.21 39.38
CA ARG A 15 -1.07 -32.14 39.91
C ARG A 15 -0.13 -33.04 39.15
N ASP A 16 -0.54 -34.29 38.85
CA ASP A 16 0.28 -35.22 38.08
C ASP A 16 0.46 -34.69 36.67
N PHE A 17 -0.62 -34.22 36.03
CA PHE A 17 -0.55 -33.60 34.71
C PHE A 17 0.41 -32.38 34.68
N LEU A 18 0.29 -31.48 35.67
CA LEU A 18 1.17 -30.31 35.75
C LEU A 18 2.60 -30.69 36.12
N SER A 19 2.80 -31.67 36.99
CA SER A 19 4.13 -32.18 37.34
C SER A 19 4.83 -32.74 36.11
N ASP A 20 4.18 -33.63 35.37
CA ASP A 20 4.72 -34.20 34.14
C ASP A 20 5.00 -33.12 33.06
N ALA A 21 4.13 -32.12 32.99
CA ALA A 21 4.31 -31.02 32.05
C ALA A 21 5.47 -30.08 32.45
N LEU A 22 5.61 -29.72 33.72
CA LEU A 22 6.57 -28.73 34.19
C LEU A 22 7.97 -29.31 34.41
N TYR A 23 8.07 -30.55 34.86
CA TYR A 23 9.35 -31.17 35.20
C TYR A 23 9.84 -32.15 34.15
N GLU A 24 9.35 -32.03 32.90
CA GLU A 24 9.90 -32.77 31.75
C GLU A 24 11.38 -32.51 31.61
N SER A 25 12.17 -33.60 31.44
CA SER A 25 13.61 -33.51 31.20
C SER A 25 13.90 -32.96 29.80
N ILE A 26 14.80 -31.96 29.75
CA ILE A 26 15.33 -31.40 28.49
C ILE A 26 16.73 -31.94 28.26
N PRO A 27 16.90 -32.85 27.34
CA PRO A 27 18.19 -33.43 27.05
C PRO A 27 19.22 -32.37 26.61
N GLY A 28 20.37 -32.33 27.33
CA GLY A 28 21.42 -31.36 27.11
C GLY A 28 21.10 -29.94 27.55
N GLY A 29 20.09 -29.75 28.42
CA GLY A 29 19.73 -28.51 29.08
C GLY A 29 18.88 -27.52 28.24
N ALA A 30 18.32 -26.54 28.93
CA ALA A 30 17.47 -25.50 28.34
C ALA A 30 18.27 -24.57 27.40
N ARG A 31 17.65 -24.16 26.27
CA ARG A 31 18.32 -23.37 25.21
C ARG A 31 17.40 -22.36 24.55
N TRP A 32 17.94 -21.24 24.15
CA TRP A 32 17.24 -20.21 23.35
C TRP A 32 16.69 -20.71 22.01
N ARG A 33 17.30 -21.74 21.43
CA ARG A 33 16.82 -22.32 20.16
C ARG A 33 15.48 -23.06 20.28
N TYR A 34 15.01 -23.36 21.50
CA TYR A 34 13.76 -24.09 21.72
C TYR A 34 12.55 -23.17 21.97
N VAL A 35 12.74 -21.84 22.04
CA VAL A 35 11.68 -20.89 22.37
C VAL A 35 10.66 -20.66 21.25
N TRP A 36 10.98 -21.01 20.00
CA TRP A 36 10.15 -20.63 18.85
C TRP A 36 8.74 -21.22 18.87
N GLY A 37 8.60 -22.49 19.26
CA GLY A 37 7.31 -23.18 19.34
C GLY A 37 6.40 -22.59 20.42
N SER A 38 6.92 -22.36 21.61
CA SER A 38 6.18 -21.75 22.74
C SER A 38 5.80 -20.31 22.44
N THR A 39 6.69 -19.55 21.81
CA THR A 39 6.40 -18.16 21.40
C THR A 39 5.33 -18.10 20.31
N LEU A 40 5.29 -19.06 19.36
CA LEU A 40 4.18 -19.18 18.40
C LEU A 40 2.84 -19.47 19.07
N VAL A 41 2.82 -20.39 20.05
CA VAL A 41 1.60 -20.69 20.82
C VAL A 41 1.13 -19.44 21.60
N PHE A 42 2.05 -18.71 22.20
CA PHE A 42 1.76 -17.47 22.90
C PHE A 42 1.20 -16.40 21.94
N THR A 43 1.84 -16.16 20.81
CA THR A 43 1.34 -15.20 19.82
C THR A 43 -0.01 -15.60 19.24
N PHE A 44 -0.25 -16.91 19.05
CA PHE A 44 -1.57 -17.39 18.67
C PHE A 44 -2.63 -17.13 19.74
N PHE A 45 -2.30 -17.31 21.02
CA PHE A 45 -3.20 -16.94 22.12
C PHE A 45 -3.53 -15.44 22.10
N VAL A 46 -2.55 -14.57 21.86
CA VAL A 46 -2.77 -13.11 21.70
C VAL A 46 -3.72 -12.85 20.51
N GLN A 47 -3.54 -13.57 19.38
CA GLN A 47 -4.43 -13.44 18.22
C GLN A 47 -5.87 -13.85 18.55
N VAL A 48 -6.07 -14.94 19.28
CA VAL A 48 -7.41 -15.38 19.69
C VAL A 48 -8.08 -14.34 20.58
N VAL A 49 -7.38 -13.88 21.62
CA VAL A 49 -7.92 -12.88 22.55
C VAL A 49 -8.28 -11.59 21.83
N THR A 50 -7.34 -11.02 21.11
CA THR A 50 -7.57 -9.77 20.37
C THR A 50 -8.62 -9.94 19.27
N GLY A 51 -8.63 -11.09 18.58
CA GLY A 51 -9.58 -11.43 17.53
C GLY A 51 -11.02 -11.52 18.04
N VAL A 52 -11.24 -12.11 19.23
CA VAL A 52 -12.58 -12.18 19.85
C VAL A 52 -13.11 -10.76 20.14
N PHE A 53 -12.29 -9.88 20.72
CA PHE A 53 -12.71 -8.50 20.97
C PHE A 53 -12.96 -7.69 19.68
N LEU A 54 -12.18 -7.92 18.61
CA LEU A 54 -12.43 -7.32 17.31
C LEU A 54 -13.73 -7.87 16.69
N TRP A 55 -13.97 -9.18 16.79
CA TRP A 55 -15.18 -9.82 16.28
C TRP A 55 -16.46 -9.22 16.86
N MET A 56 -16.48 -8.88 18.15
CA MET A 56 -17.65 -8.29 18.80
C MET A 56 -18.10 -6.96 18.18
N GLN A 57 -17.24 -6.28 17.43
CA GLN A 57 -17.48 -4.97 16.85
C GLN A 57 -17.47 -4.97 15.30
N TYR A 58 -17.08 -6.07 14.68
CA TYR A 58 -16.92 -6.18 13.23
C TYR A 58 -18.20 -6.62 12.52
N SER A 59 -18.49 -6.01 11.37
CA SER A 59 -19.65 -6.32 10.52
C SER A 59 -19.20 -6.77 9.11
N PRO A 60 -19.34 -8.07 8.72
CA PRO A 60 -18.83 -8.61 7.47
C PRO A 60 -19.73 -8.29 6.26
N SER A 61 -19.87 -7.02 5.91
CA SER A 61 -20.69 -6.54 4.80
C SER A 61 -19.90 -5.51 3.98
N ALA A 62 -20.03 -5.52 2.66
CA ALA A 62 -19.37 -4.54 1.79
C ALA A 62 -19.73 -3.07 2.11
N GLN A 63 -20.86 -2.84 2.77
CA GLN A 63 -21.28 -1.51 3.20
C GLN A 63 -20.72 -1.15 4.58
N THR A 64 -20.65 -2.11 5.51
CA THR A 64 -20.38 -1.83 6.93
C THR A 64 -19.01 -2.32 7.41
N ALA A 65 -18.27 -3.11 6.63
CA ALA A 65 -16.97 -3.64 7.06
C ALA A 65 -15.96 -2.51 7.32
N TRP A 66 -15.78 -1.60 6.36
CA TRP A 66 -14.90 -0.46 6.53
C TRP A 66 -15.36 0.44 7.68
N GLU A 67 -16.66 0.68 7.79
CA GLU A 67 -17.26 1.46 8.89
C GLU A 67 -16.95 0.84 10.24
N SER A 68 -17.14 -0.48 10.39
CA SER A 68 -16.88 -1.17 11.66
C SER A 68 -15.39 -1.10 12.06
N VAL A 69 -14.47 -1.19 11.10
CA VAL A 69 -13.04 -1.00 11.36
C VAL A 69 -12.71 0.44 11.68
N TYR A 70 -13.33 1.41 11.00
CA TYR A 70 -13.23 2.84 11.35
C TYR A 70 -13.72 3.09 12.78
N TYR A 71 -14.88 2.54 13.17
CA TYR A 71 -15.41 2.64 14.53
C TYR A 71 -14.43 2.07 15.56
N ILE A 72 -13.89 0.88 15.33
CA ILE A 72 -12.87 0.26 16.20
C ILE A 72 -11.66 1.19 16.32
N GLN A 73 -11.11 1.67 15.21
CA GLN A 73 -9.87 2.43 15.18
C GLN A 73 -9.99 3.82 15.80
N TYR A 74 -11.09 4.55 15.49
CA TYR A 74 -11.20 5.98 15.77
C TYR A 74 -12.21 6.34 16.87
N GLN A 75 -13.14 5.44 17.22
CA GLN A 75 -14.23 5.75 18.17
C GLN A 75 -14.20 4.86 19.42
N THR A 76 -13.74 3.61 19.31
CA THR A 76 -13.65 2.71 20.46
C THR A 76 -12.41 3.06 21.32
N SER A 77 -12.62 3.25 22.63
CA SER A 77 -11.50 3.46 23.56
C SER A 77 -10.53 2.28 23.55
N GLY A 78 -9.25 2.54 23.20
CA GLY A 78 -8.23 1.51 23.08
C GLY A 78 -8.35 0.61 21.84
N GLY A 79 -9.32 0.86 20.94
CA GLY A 79 -9.53 0.07 19.74
C GLY A 79 -8.33 0.11 18.79
N TRP A 80 -7.67 1.26 18.66
CA TRP A 80 -6.42 1.43 17.92
C TRP A 80 -5.31 0.49 18.41
N LEU A 81 -5.18 0.34 19.74
CA LEU A 81 -4.21 -0.56 20.35
C LEU A 81 -4.59 -2.02 20.12
N LEU A 82 -5.85 -2.39 20.34
CA LEU A 82 -6.36 -3.74 20.12
C LEU A 82 -6.14 -4.19 18.67
N ARG A 83 -6.51 -3.36 17.70
CA ARG A 83 -6.34 -3.63 16.27
C ARG A 83 -4.86 -3.66 15.89
N GLY A 84 -4.05 -2.72 16.41
CA GLY A 84 -2.62 -2.67 16.18
C GLY A 84 -1.89 -3.92 16.70
N VAL A 85 -2.21 -4.36 17.92
CA VAL A 85 -1.64 -5.60 18.51
C VAL A 85 -2.02 -6.80 17.65
N HIS A 86 -3.29 -6.93 17.24
CA HIS A 86 -3.73 -8.02 16.36
C HIS A 86 -2.94 -8.05 15.05
N HIS A 87 -2.84 -6.91 14.38
CA HIS A 87 -2.15 -6.76 13.10
C HIS A 87 -0.65 -7.10 13.18
N PHE A 88 0.08 -6.49 14.12
CA PHE A 88 1.54 -6.71 14.20
C PHE A 88 1.90 -8.07 14.82
N THR A 89 1.04 -8.64 15.67
CA THR A 89 1.25 -10.02 16.17
C THR A 89 1.10 -11.04 15.02
N ALA A 90 0.17 -10.83 14.08
CA ALA A 90 0.05 -11.69 12.90
C ALA A 90 1.35 -11.67 12.07
N GLN A 91 1.94 -10.50 11.86
CA GLN A 91 3.23 -10.36 11.17
C GLN A 91 4.36 -11.07 11.94
N ALA A 92 4.42 -10.88 13.26
CA ALA A 92 5.38 -11.56 14.12
C ALA A 92 5.24 -13.09 14.04
N MET A 93 4.01 -13.63 13.98
CA MET A 93 3.78 -15.07 13.82
C MET A 93 4.40 -15.63 12.53
N VAL A 94 4.30 -14.92 11.40
CA VAL A 94 4.92 -15.37 10.15
C VAL A 94 6.44 -15.43 10.28
N VAL A 95 7.07 -14.44 10.91
CA VAL A 95 8.52 -14.43 11.17
C VAL A 95 8.93 -15.58 12.08
N LEU A 96 8.20 -15.75 13.21
CA LEU A 96 8.46 -16.83 14.15
C LEU A 96 8.29 -18.22 13.52
N LEU A 97 7.33 -18.36 12.61
CA LEU A 97 7.11 -19.60 11.86
C LEU A 97 8.34 -19.96 10.99
N VAL A 98 8.95 -18.99 10.33
CA VAL A 98 10.20 -19.19 9.58
C VAL A 98 11.32 -19.66 10.52
N PHE A 99 11.52 -19.04 11.68
CA PHE A 99 12.51 -19.46 12.65
C PHE A 99 12.23 -20.86 13.21
N HIS A 100 10.95 -21.18 13.45
CA HIS A 100 10.57 -22.50 13.94
C HIS A 100 10.86 -23.59 12.91
N ILE A 101 10.50 -23.42 11.64
CA ILE A 101 10.81 -24.37 10.57
C ILE A 101 12.32 -24.52 10.38
N LEU A 102 13.07 -23.42 10.38
CA LEU A 102 14.53 -23.45 10.29
C LEU A 102 15.13 -24.29 11.42
N GLN A 103 14.70 -24.06 12.66
CA GLN A 103 15.15 -24.84 13.81
C GLN A 103 14.82 -26.33 13.65
N VAL A 104 13.58 -26.66 13.31
CA VAL A 104 13.12 -28.06 13.12
C VAL A 104 13.94 -28.77 12.05
N VAL A 105 14.20 -28.10 10.91
CA VAL A 105 14.94 -28.71 9.80
C VAL A 105 16.44 -28.82 10.12
N ILE A 106 17.07 -27.79 10.68
CA ILE A 106 18.49 -27.80 11.05
C ILE A 106 18.79 -28.85 12.12
N ASP A 107 17.87 -29.07 13.07
CA ASP A 107 18.01 -30.07 14.13
C ASP A 107 17.65 -31.48 13.67
N GLY A 108 17.07 -31.63 12.48
CA GLY A 108 16.59 -32.90 11.98
C GLY A 108 15.38 -33.46 12.74
N ALA A 109 14.60 -32.58 13.37
CA ALA A 109 13.43 -32.96 14.17
C ALA A 109 12.25 -33.48 13.33
N TYR A 110 12.40 -33.57 12.02
CA TYR A 110 11.47 -34.22 11.08
C TYR A 110 11.75 -35.71 10.85
N ARG A 111 12.86 -36.27 11.43
CA ARG A 111 13.23 -37.66 11.25
C ARG A 111 12.43 -38.58 12.18
N ALA A 112 12.48 -39.89 11.87
CA ALA A 112 11.87 -40.90 12.72
C ALA A 112 12.21 -40.72 14.21
N PRO A 113 11.21 -40.85 15.08
CA PRO A 113 9.80 -41.16 14.88
C PRO A 113 8.90 -39.93 14.75
N ARG A 114 9.43 -38.76 14.34
CA ARG A 114 8.74 -37.46 14.37
C ARG A 114 8.13 -37.02 13.02
N GLU A 115 8.03 -37.93 12.03
CA GLU A 115 7.53 -37.62 10.68
C GLU A 115 6.12 -37.04 10.73
N VAL A 116 5.21 -37.70 11.49
CA VAL A 116 3.82 -37.24 11.62
C VAL A 116 3.76 -35.85 12.25
N ASN A 117 4.58 -35.59 13.27
CA ASN A 117 4.65 -34.27 13.89
C ASN A 117 5.09 -33.19 12.91
N PHE A 118 6.05 -33.49 12.05
CA PHE A 118 6.50 -32.57 10.99
C PHE A 118 5.38 -32.25 9.98
N TRP A 119 4.65 -33.28 9.53
CA TRP A 119 3.51 -33.08 8.61
C TRP A 119 2.39 -32.27 9.25
N LEU A 120 2.06 -32.49 10.52
CA LEU A 120 1.14 -31.63 11.27
C LEU A 120 1.64 -30.19 11.31
N GLY A 121 2.95 -29.96 11.49
CA GLY A 121 3.56 -28.64 11.43
C GLY A 121 3.41 -27.97 10.06
N LEU A 122 3.55 -28.72 8.95
CA LEU A 122 3.29 -28.18 7.60
C LEU A 122 1.82 -27.79 7.40
N ILE A 123 0.87 -28.56 7.93
CA ILE A 123 -0.56 -28.20 7.90
C ILE A 123 -0.80 -26.92 8.70
N LEU A 124 -0.24 -26.81 9.92
CA LEU A 124 -0.33 -25.60 10.73
C LEU A 124 0.24 -24.38 10.01
N MET A 125 1.37 -24.53 9.31
CA MET A 125 1.95 -23.47 8.48
C MET A 125 0.97 -22.98 7.41
N GLN A 126 0.33 -23.88 6.68
CA GLN A 126 -0.65 -23.50 5.65
C GLN A 126 -1.87 -22.79 6.26
N ILE A 127 -2.33 -23.22 7.43
CA ILE A 127 -3.43 -22.57 8.13
C ILE A 127 -3.04 -21.15 8.57
N VAL A 128 -1.85 -20.93 9.10
CA VAL A 128 -1.36 -19.59 9.49
C VAL A 128 -1.26 -18.66 8.29
N LEU A 129 -0.73 -19.13 7.16
CA LEU A 129 -0.69 -18.35 5.91
C LEU A 129 -2.09 -18.05 5.38
N GLY A 130 -3.01 -19.01 5.48
CA GLY A 130 -4.43 -18.82 5.14
C GLY A 130 -5.12 -17.79 6.06
N LEU A 131 -4.82 -17.79 7.36
CA LEU A 131 -5.29 -16.77 8.30
C LEU A 131 -4.77 -15.38 7.93
N SER A 132 -3.48 -15.27 7.59
CA SER A 132 -2.89 -13.99 7.16
C SER A 132 -3.58 -13.44 5.90
N LEU A 133 -3.87 -14.29 4.93
CA LEU A 133 -4.55 -13.90 3.69
C LEU A 133 -6.01 -13.51 3.94
N THR A 134 -6.75 -14.34 4.70
CA THR A 134 -8.19 -14.11 4.92
C THR A 134 -8.46 -12.90 5.80
N GLY A 135 -7.59 -12.60 6.78
CA GLY A 135 -7.70 -11.43 7.63
C GLY A 135 -7.40 -10.11 6.89
N TYR A 136 -6.59 -10.18 5.85
CA TYR A 136 -6.17 -8.99 5.09
C TYR A 136 -7.31 -8.30 4.33
N LEU A 137 -8.33 -9.05 3.91
CA LEU A 137 -9.52 -8.51 3.23
C LEU A 137 -10.50 -7.81 4.19
N LEU A 138 -10.53 -8.20 5.47
CA LEU A 138 -11.60 -7.83 6.38
C LEU A 138 -11.79 -6.31 6.59
N PRO A 139 -10.75 -5.45 6.55
CA PRO A 139 -10.95 -4.01 6.59
C PRO A 139 -11.75 -3.45 5.41
N TRP A 140 -11.91 -4.22 4.34
CA TRP A 140 -12.60 -3.84 3.11
C TRP A 140 -12.12 -2.50 2.56
N ASP A 141 -10.81 -2.31 2.61
CA ASP A 141 -10.13 -1.18 2.00
C ASP A 141 -9.57 -1.54 0.63
N GLN A 142 -9.10 -0.53 -0.11
CA GLN A 142 -8.55 -0.69 -1.45
C GLN A 142 -7.41 -1.72 -1.50
N LYS A 143 -6.50 -1.66 -0.52
CA LYS A 143 -5.33 -2.54 -0.45
C LYS A 143 -5.74 -4.00 -0.26
N GLY A 144 -6.59 -4.27 0.74
CA GLY A 144 -7.10 -5.62 1.03
C GLY A 144 -7.95 -6.20 -0.11
N TYR A 145 -8.82 -5.38 -0.70
CA TYR A 145 -9.67 -5.77 -1.81
C TYR A 145 -8.87 -6.23 -3.03
N TRP A 146 -7.95 -5.38 -3.53
CA TRP A 146 -7.21 -5.68 -4.74
C TRP A 146 -6.18 -6.80 -4.55
N ALA A 147 -5.51 -6.88 -3.38
CA ALA A 147 -4.62 -7.99 -3.08
C ALA A 147 -5.36 -9.34 -2.99
N THR A 148 -6.55 -9.36 -2.39
CA THR A 148 -7.38 -10.57 -2.35
C THR A 148 -7.88 -10.96 -3.73
N ARG A 149 -8.24 -9.99 -4.56
CA ARG A 149 -8.66 -10.24 -5.95
C ARG A 149 -7.55 -10.92 -6.74
N VAL A 150 -6.31 -10.47 -6.61
CA VAL A 150 -5.16 -11.14 -7.23
C VAL A 150 -5.02 -12.57 -6.69
N ALA A 151 -5.00 -12.76 -5.37
CA ALA A 151 -4.81 -14.07 -4.77
C ALA A 151 -5.91 -15.09 -5.16
N THR A 152 -7.17 -14.65 -5.22
CA THR A 152 -8.28 -15.54 -5.60
C THR A 152 -8.35 -15.79 -7.10
N ASN A 153 -7.90 -14.85 -7.95
CA ASN A 153 -7.75 -15.10 -9.38
C ASN A 153 -6.74 -16.21 -9.67
N LEU A 154 -5.64 -16.27 -8.90
CA LEU A 154 -4.68 -17.38 -9.00
C LEU A 154 -5.30 -18.74 -8.67
N MET A 155 -6.33 -18.81 -7.82
CA MET A 155 -7.09 -20.05 -7.58
C MET A 155 -7.80 -20.53 -8.83
N GLY A 156 -8.26 -19.60 -9.69
CA GLY A 156 -8.89 -19.93 -10.96
C GLY A 156 -7.98 -20.69 -11.94
N LEU A 157 -6.65 -20.56 -11.79
CA LEU A 157 -5.65 -21.25 -12.61
C LEU A 157 -5.49 -22.74 -12.26
N VAL A 158 -6.10 -23.23 -11.16
CA VAL A 158 -6.03 -24.64 -10.79
C VAL A 158 -6.73 -25.49 -11.84
N PRO A 159 -6.06 -26.48 -12.44
CA PRO A 159 -6.65 -27.30 -13.50
C PRO A 159 -7.93 -28.01 -13.03
N LEU A 160 -8.89 -28.17 -13.94
CA LEU A 160 -10.13 -28.91 -13.81
C LEU A 160 -11.21 -28.27 -12.91
N PHE A 161 -10.86 -27.61 -11.81
CA PHE A 161 -11.85 -27.09 -10.86
C PHE A 161 -11.55 -25.68 -10.34
N GLY A 162 -10.54 -25.00 -10.86
CA GLY A 162 -10.08 -23.69 -10.39
C GLY A 162 -11.17 -22.62 -10.38
N GLU A 163 -11.92 -22.47 -11.46
CA GLU A 163 -13.04 -21.51 -11.55
C GLU A 163 -14.13 -21.79 -10.51
N LYS A 164 -14.45 -23.08 -10.30
CA LYS A 164 -15.44 -23.48 -9.28
C LYS A 164 -14.92 -23.20 -7.87
N LEU A 165 -13.62 -23.45 -7.62
CA LEU A 165 -12.96 -23.16 -6.36
C LEU A 165 -12.95 -21.65 -6.09
N GLN A 166 -12.57 -20.85 -7.07
CA GLN A 166 -12.60 -19.39 -6.99
C GLN A 166 -14.02 -18.89 -6.68
N SER A 167 -15.02 -19.31 -7.46
CA SER A 167 -16.42 -18.92 -7.26
C SER A 167 -16.94 -19.34 -5.89
N LEU A 168 -16.56 -20.52 -5.39
CA LEU A 168 -16.90 -20.99 -4.03
C LEU A 168 -16.31 -20.05 -2.97
N VAL A 169 -15.05 -19.69 -3.10
CA VAL A 169 -14.32 -18.85 -2.12
C VAL A 169 -14.80 -17.40 -2.17
N VAL A 170 -14.91 -16.82 -3.37
CA VAL A 170 -15.38 -15.44 -3.60
C VAL A 170 -16.87 -15.29 -3.25
N GLY A 171 -17.68 -16.29 -3.53
CA GLY A 171 -19.10 -16.26 -3.20
C GLY A 171 -20.01 -15.86 -4.34
N GLY A 172 -19.51 -15.90 -5.56
CA GLY A 172 -20.24 -15.54 -6.77
C GLY A 172 -19.30 -15.05 -7.87
N PRO A 173 -19.85 -14.45 -8.92
CA PRO A 173 -19.04 -13.89 -10.01
C PRO A 173 -18.26 -12.64 -9.60
N ASP A 174 -18.76 -11.88 -8.61
CA ASP A 174 -18.21 -10.61 -8.16
C ASP A 174 -17.90 -10.59 -6.66
N TYR A 175 -16.98 -9.71 -6.28
CA TYR A 175 -16.57 -9.49 -4.88
C TYR A 175 -17.57 -8.57 -4.18
N GLY A 176 -18.08 -8.99 -3.03
CA GLY A 176 -19.06 -8.23 -2.29
C GLY A 176 -19.38 -8.81 -0.91
N HIS A 177 -20.65 -8.71 -0.50
CA HIS A 177 -21.11 -9.20 0.81
C HIS A 177 -20.77 -10.68 1.04
N HIS A 178 -21.03 -11.53 0.04
CA HIS A 178 -20.78 -12.97 0.16
C HIS A 178 -19.28 -13.28 0.29
N THR A 179 -18.42 -12.50 -0.35
CA THR A 179 -16.97 -12.63 -0.19
C THR A 179 -16.56 -12.35 1.24
N LEU A 180 -16.99 -11.21 1.79
CA LEU A 180 -16.70 -10.84 3.17
C LEU A 180 -17.25 -11.83 4.19
N THR A 181 -18.50 -12.29 4.02
CA THR A 181 -19.09 -13.29 4.91
C THR A 181 -18.28 -14.58 4.94
N ARG A 182 -17.84 -15.07 3.78
CA ARG A 182 -17.01 -16.28 3.69
C ARG A 182 -15.61 -16.09 4.28
N PHE A 183 -14.95 -15.00 3.91
CA PHE A 183 -13.62 -14.71 4.45
C PHE A 183 -13.66 -14.51 5.96
N PHE A 184 -14.69 -13.87 6.48
CA PHE A 184 -14.88 -13.72 7.92
C PHE A 184 -15.14 -15.07 8.60
N ALA A 185 -16.01 -15.92 8.05
CA ALA A 185 -16.26 -17.26 8.58
C ALA A 185 -14.99 -18.13 8.57
N LEU A 186 -14.18 -18.03 7.50
CA LEU A 186 -12.89 -18.71 7.43
C LEU A 186 -11.92 -18.17 8.48
N HIS A 187 -11.75 -16.83 8.57
CA HIS A 187 -10.76 -16.19 9.43
C HIS A 187 -11.10 -16.30 10.92
N ALA A 188 -12.35 -16.04 11.29
CA ALA A 188 -12.76 -16.01 12.71
C ALA A 188 -13.23 -17.36 13.26
N GLY A 189 -13.65 -18.30 12.37
CA GLY A 189 -14.22 -19.58 12.79
C GLY A 189 -13.43 -20.79 12.32
N VAL A 190 -13.46 -21.07 11.01
CA VAL A 190 -12.97 -22.34 10.46
C VAL A 190 -11.47 -22.52 10.64
N LEU A 191 -10.67 -21.56 10.19
CA LEU A 191 -9.20 -21.65 10.26
C LEU A 191 -8.67 -21.65 11.70
N PRO A 192 -9.15 -20.80 12.63
CA PRO A 192 -8.75 -20.89 14.03
C PRO A 192 -9.16 -22.22 14.67
N GLY A 193 -10.35 -22.74 14.37
CA GLY A 193 -10.79 -24.05 14.85
C GLY A 193 -9.90 -25.19 14.37
N LEU A 194 -9.54 -25.19 13.08
CA LEU A 194 -8.60 -26.16 12.50
C LEU A 194 -7.19 -25.98 13.10
N LEU A 195 -6.75 -24.74 13.31
CA LEU A 195 -5.45 -24.48 13.91
C LEU A 195 -5.37 -25.02 15.33
N ILE A 196 -6.40 -24.83 16.16
CA ILE A 196 -6.48 -25.40 17.51
C ILE A 196 -6.44 -26.92 17.45
N PHE A 197 -7.24 -27.53 16.57
CA PHE A 197 -7.30 -28.98 16.42
C PHE A 197 -5.93 -29.58 16.06
N PHE A 198 -5.31 -29.07 15.01
CA PHE A 198 -3.99 -29.57 14.58
C PHE A 198 -2.86 -29.19 15.55
N LEU A 199 -2.97 -28.05 16.25
CA LEU A 199 -2.01 -27.66 17.28
C LEU A 199 -2.04 -28.63 18.47
N VAL A 200 -3.21 -29.04 18.92
CA VAL A 200 -3.33 -30.03 20.00
C VAL A 200 -2.68 -31.35 19.59
N LEU A 201 -2.89 -31.81 18.36
CA LEU A 201 -2.26 -33.02 17.85
C LEU A 201 -0.72 -32.84 17.71
N HIS A 202 -0.28 -31.70 17.23
CA HIS A 202 1.15 -31.37 17.07
C HIS A 202 1.87 -31.35 18.43
N VAL A 203 1.29 -30.69 19.43
CA VAL A 203 1.84 -30.65 20.79
C VAL A 203 1.81 -32.02 21.44
N TYR A 204 0.73 -32.80 21.26
CA TYR A 204 0.65 -34.18 21.75
C TYR A 204 1.79 -35.06 21.19
N MET A 205 2.00 -35.01 19.86
CA MET A 205 3.07 -35.77 19.21
C MET A 205 4.45 -35.29 19.63
N PHE A 206 4.63 -33.98 19.83
CA PHE A 206 5.86 -33.41 20.36
C PHE A 206 6.15 -33.95 21.77
N ARG A 207 5.18 -33.91 22.68
CA ARG A 207 5.31 -34.43 24.05
C ARG A 207 5.63 -35.92 24.08
N ARG A 208 5.01 -36.70 23.17
CA ARG A 208 5.28 -38.15 23.06
C ARG A 208 6.73 -38.49 22.69
N HIS A 209 7.37 -37.68 21.82
CA HIS A 209 8.69 -37.96 21.27
C HIS A 209 9.80 -37.09 21.89
N GLY A 210 9.46 -36.09 22.67
CA GLY A 210 10.39 -35.18 23.34
C GLY A 210 11.22 -34.32 22.37
N ILE A 211 12.14 -33.55 22.91
CA ILE A 211 13.02 -32.64 22.18
C ILE A 211 14.13 -33.42 21.47
N THR A 212 14.44 -33.04 20.23
CA THR A 212 15.58 -33.56 19.47
C THR A 212 16.87 -32.86 19.91
N HIS A 213 17.87 -33.64 20.34
CA HIS A 213 19.20 -33.12 20.70
C HIS A 213 20.30 -33.79 19.89
N LYS A 214 21.44 -33.11 19.74
CA LYS A 214 22.63 -33.69 19.09
C LYS A 214 23.44 -34.46 20.11
N LEU A 215 23.80 -35.72 19.79
CA LEU A 215 24.68 -36.54 20.57
C LEU A 215 26.15 -36.36 20.16
N PRO A 216 27.10 -36.43 21.12
CA PRO A 216 26.89 -36.51 22.56
C PRO A 216 26.36 -35.20 23.12
N ALA A 217 25.55 -35.27 24.18
CA ALA A 217 25.08 -34.09 24.89
C ALA A 217 26.29 -33.36 25.50
N LYS A 218 26.40 -32.07 25.20
CA LYS A 218 27.52 -31.23 25.66
C LYS A 218 27.34 -30.74 27.10
N TYR A 219 26.11 -30.78 27.58
CA TYR A 219 25.70 -30.28 28.89
C TYR A 219 24.77 -31.30 29.56
N GLU A 220 24.68 -31.25 30.88
CA GLU A 220 23.73 -32.04 31.66
C GLU A 220 22.28 -31.73 31.27
N ASP A 221 21.39 -32.67 31.48
CA ASP A 221 19.97 -32.50 31.27
C ASP A 221 19.42 -31.47 32.24
N GLY A 222 18.58 -30.58 31.73
CA GLY A 222 17.83 -29.59 32.52
C GLY A 222 16.38 -30.00 32.66
N THR A 223 15.60 -29.15 33.34
CA THR A 223 14.15 -29.30 33.42
C THR A 223 13.43 -28.20 32.65
N PHE A 224 12.21 -28.49 32.21
CA PHE A 224 11.40 -27.48 31.54
C PHE A 224 11.12 -26.30 32.52
N TRP A 225 10.65 -26.57 33.72
CA TRP A 225 10.55 -25.60 34.80
C TRP A 225 11.75 -25.72 35.76
N PRO A 226 12.43 -24.62 36.13
CA PRO A 226 12.19 -23.23 35.66
C PRO A 226 13.00 -22.87 34.40
N ASP A 227 13.94 -23.70 33.95
CA ASP A 227 15.03 -23.31 33.07
C ASP A 227 14.57 -22.89 31.67
N GLN A 228 13.74 -23.68 31.02
CA GLN A 228 13.25 -23.37 29.67
C GLN A 228 12.09 -22.38 29.73
N VAL A 229 11.18 -22.51 30.70
CA VAL A 229 10.05 -21.60 30.88
C VAL A 229 10.51 -20.14 31.04
N LEU A 230 11.61 -19.91 31.77
CA LEU A 230 12.15 -18.55 31.89
C LEU A 230 12.61 -18.00 30.53
N ARG A 231 13.26 -18.81 29.68
CA ARG A 231 13.68 -18.40 28.34
C ARG A 231 12.49 -18.15 27.43
N ASP A 232 11.48 -19.01 27.51
CA ASP A 232 10.23 -18.88 26.75
C ASP A 232 9.50 -17.58 27.16
N ALA A 233 9.40 -17.29 28.45
CA ALA A 233 8.79 -16.06 28.96
C ALA A 233 9.53 -14.81 28.47
N VAL A 234 10.88 -14.82 28.53
CA VAL A 234 11.67 -13.69 28.01
C VAL A 234 11.48 -13.51 26.51
N ALA A 235 11.43 -14.61 25.72
CA ALA A 235 11.18 -14.54 24.29
C ALA A 235 9.77 -14.00 23.97
N CYS A 236 8.75 -14.45 24.70
CA CYS A 236 7.37 -13.93 24.59
C CYS A 236 7.30 -12.43 24.91
N LEU A 237 7.94 -11.99 25.99
CA LEU A 237 8.02 -10.57 26.36
C LEU A 237 8.76 -9.74 25.31
N ALA A 238 9.86 -10.26 24.77
CA ALA A 238 10.61 -9.57 23.72
C ALA A 238 9.77 -9.38 22.44
N VAL A 239 9.03 -10.41 22.02
CA VAL A 239 8.13 -10.31 20.87
C VAL A 239 7.02 -9.31 21.14
N MET A 240 6.41 -9.32 22.34
CA MET A 240 5.38 -8.34 22.70
C MET A 240 5.93 -6.92 22.78
N ALA A 241 7.15 -6.72 23.28
CA ALA A 241 7.80 -5.42 23.28
C ALA A 241 8.00 -4.88 21.83
N VAL A 242 8.41 -5.74 20.90
CA VAL A 242 8.52 -5.37 19.47
C VAL A 242 7.14 -5.05 18.90
N VAL A 243 6.13 -5.88 19.15
CA VAL A 243 4.76 -5.62 18.68
C VAL A 243 4.23 -4.29 19.22
N LEU A 244 4.36 -4.03 20.50
CA LEU A 244 3.91 -2.76 21.12
C LEU A 244 4.70 -1.57 20.58
N PHE A 245 6.01 -1.69 20.37
CA PHE A 245 6.81 -0.66 19.72
C PHE A 245 6.29 -0.36 18.31
N LEU A 246 5.99 -1.39 17.51
CA LEU A 246 5.44 -1.20 16.16
C LEU A 246 4.07 -0.50 16.19
N VAL A 247 3.25 -0.78 17.20
CA VAL A 247 1.95 -0.10 17.40
C VAL A 247 2.15 1.39 17.69
N VAL A 248 3.11 1.77 18.54
CA VAL A 248 3.30 3.16 18.96
C VAL A 248 4.43 3.88 18.20
N ARG A 249 5.02 3.27 17.18
CA ARG A 249 6.20 3.78 16.47
C ARG A 249 6.03 5.21 15.96
N ALA A 250 4.82 5.57 15.48
CA ALA A 250 4.57 6.91 14.96
C ALA A 250 4.65 7.97 16.06
N ALA A 251 4.15 7.67 17.27
CA ALA A 251 4.32 8.56 18.42
C ALA A 251 5.80 8.74 18.79
N VAL A 252 6.58 7.64 18.77
CA VAL A 252 7.99 7.65 19.19
C VAL A 252 8.91 8.29 18.14
N LEU A 253 8.69 8.00 16.85
CA LEU A 253 9.61 8.41 15.76
C LEU A 253 9.20 9.72 15.09
N SER A 254 7.90 10.01 15.00
CA SER A 254 7.37 11.17 14.25
C SER A 254 6.65 12.18 15.14
N GLY A 255 6.54 11.92 16.46
CA GLY A 255 5.85 12.80 17.40
C GLY A 255 4.33 12.85 17.22
N GLU A 256 3.71 11.80 16.62
CA GLU A 256 2.26 11.76 16.46
C GLU A 256 1.56 11.75 17.84
N THR A 257 0.67 12.69 18.06
CA THR A 257 -0.05 12.90 19.31
C THR A 257 -1.48 12.35 19.30
N ASP A 258 -2.08 12.20 18.10
CA ASP A 258 -3.39 11.57 17.97
C ASP A 258 -3.24 10.05 18.06
N VAL A 259 -3.55 9.50 19.22
CA VAL A 259 -3.46 8.05 19.48
C VAL A 259 -4.29 7.22 18.50
N THR A 260 -5.35 7.77 17.93
CA THR A 260 -6.20 7.06 16.95
C THR A 260 -5.51 6.87 15.60
N ARG A 261 -4.42 7.58 15.35
CA ARG A 261 -3.55 7.41 14.16
C ARG A 261 -2.42 6.41 14.38
N LEU A 262 -2.30 5.86 15.61
CA LEU A 262 -1.33 4.83 15.92
C LEU A 262 -1.84 3.44 15.53
N GLY A 263 -0.94 2.48 15.46
CA GLY A 263 -1.26 1.08 15.18
C GLY A 263 -1.29 0.76 13.70
N ALA A 264 -2.33 0.07 13.27
CA ALA A 264 -2.49 -0.35 11.87
C ALA A 264 -3.21 0.72 11.04
N ASP A 265 -2.74 0.96 9.84
CA ASP A 265 -3.37 1.90 8.91
C ASP A 265 -4.74 1.37 8.44
N LEU A 266 -5.65 2.28 8.09
CA LEU A 266 -6.90 1.98 7.40
C LEU A 266 -6.89 2.72 6.06
N GLY A 267 -6.88 1.96 4.97
CA GLY A 267 -6.94 2.51 3.62
C GLY A 267 -8.31 3.10 3.27
N ALA A 268 -8.40 3.74 2.10
CA ALA A 268 -9.70 4.19 1.57
C ALA A 268 -10.65 3.00 1.38
N PRO A 269 -11.98 3.20 1.51
CA PRO A 269 -12.97 2.15 1.25
C PRO A 269 -12.77 1.51 -0.13
N ALA A 270 -12.93 0.20 -0.24
CA ALA A 270 -12.77 -0.53 -1.49
C ALA A 270 -13.69 0.02 -2.59
N ASP A 271 -13.10 0.43 -3.70
CA ASP A 271 -13.81 0.89 -4.88
C ASP A 271 -13.45 0.00 -6.09
N PRO A 272 -14.31 -0.97 -6.46
CA PRO A 272 -14.07 -1.87 -7.59
C PRO A 272 -13.98 -1.17 -8.94
N SER A 273 -14.51 0.07 -9.06
CA SER A 273 -14.57 0.81 -10.32
C SER A 273 -13.27 1.55 -10.65
N VAL A 274 -12.34 1.63 -9.69
CA VAL A 274 -11.08 2.39 -9.86
C VAL A 274 -9.89 1.44 -9.75
N PRO A 275 -9.00 1.41 -10.76
CA PRO A 275 -7.74 0.66 -10.67
C PRO A 275 -6.89 1.14 -9.50
N TYR A 276 -6.27 0.21 -8.79
CA TYR A 276 -5.44 0.51 -7.63
C TYR A 276 -3.97 0.13 -7.88
N SER A 277 -3.23 1.03 -8.51
CA SER A 277 -1.84 0.80 -8.91
C SER A 277 -0.85 0.69 -7.73
N ALA A 278 -1.27 1.14 -6.53
CA ALA A 278 -0.51 0.98 -5.30
C ALA A 278 -0.66 -0.42 -4.65
N ALA A 279 -1.42 -1.34 -5.29
CA ALA A 279 -1.63 -2.68 -4.74
C ALA A 279 -0.30 -3.42 -4.57
N ARG A 280 0.01 -3.75 -3.33
CA ARG A 280 1.08 -4.67 -2.94
C ARG A 280 0.56 -5.54 -1.80
N PRO A 281 0.90 -6.82 -1.76
CA PRO A 281 0.62 -7.65 -0.60
C PRO A 281 1.42 -7.14 0.61
N GLU A 282 1.15 -7.69 1.78
CA GLU A 282 1.98 -7.44 2.95
C GLU A 282 3.44 -7.84 2.69
N TRP A 283 4.37 -7.16 3.37
CA TRP A 283 5.81 -7.28 3.13
C TRP A 283 6.33 -8.72 3.15
N TYR A 284 5.76 -9.59 3.97
CA TYR A 284 6.13 -11.01 4.06
C TYR A 284 5.59 -11.87 2.90
N PHE A 285 4.79 -11.31 2.02
CA PHE A 285 4.36 -11.90 0.74
C PHE A 285 4.96 -11.21 -0.48
N LEU A 286 5.78 -10.17 -0.33
CA LEU A 286 6.39 -9.47 -1.47
C LEU A 286 7.24 -10.41 -2.33
N PHE A 287 7.89 -11.40 -1.74
CA PHE A 287 8.64 -12.39 -2.50
C PHE A 287 7.76 -13.18 -3.48
N LEU A 288 6.52 -13.53 -3.10
CA LEU A 288 5.57 -14.20 -4.00
C LEU A 288 5.13 -13.27 -5.14
N PHE A 289 4.87 -12.01 -4.81
CA PHE A 289 4.52 -11.01 -5.82
C PHE A 289 5.64 -10.84 -6.86
N GLN A 290 6.89 -10.72 -6.41
CA GLN A 290 8.05 -10.63 -7.30
C GLN A 290 8.29 -11.93 -8.08
N PHE A 291 8.09 -13.07 -7.43
CA PHE A 291 8.22 -14.38 -8.07
C PHE A 291 7.22 -14.54 -9.22
N LEU A 292 5.96 -14.14 -9.04
CA LEU A 292 4.93 -14.24 -10.08
C LEU A 292 5.24 -13.38 -11.31
N LYS A 293 5.91 -12.24 -11.16
CA LYS A 293 6.36 -11.42 -12.31
C LYS A 293 7.30 -12.17 -13.27
N LEU A 294 7.96 -13.22 -12.81
CA LEU A 294 8.85 -14.06 -13.64
C LEU A 294 8.06 -14.98 -14.58
N PHE A 295 6.75 -15.09 -14.41
CA PHE A 295 5.87 -16.02 -15.15
C PHE A 295 4.69 -15.29 -15.80
N PRO A 296 4.93 -14.40 -16.79
CA PRO A 296 3.85 -13.64 -17.40
C PRO A 296 3.00 -14.50 -18.37
N GLY A 297 1.74 -14.13 -18.55
CA GLY A 297 0.84 -14.71 -19.53
C GLY A 297 0.59 -16.20 -19.32
N GLU A 298 0.82 -17.04 -20.34
CA GLU A 298 0.56 -18.48 -20.29
C GLU A 298 1.41 -19.24 -19.24
N LEU A 299 2.51 -18.65 -18.79
CA LEU A 299 3.38 -19.24 -17.77
C LEU A 299 2.86 -19.02 -16.34
N GLU A 300 1.84 -18.19 -16.15
CA GLU A 300 1.33 -17.81 -14.82
C GLU A 300 0.95 -19.04 -13.98
N ALA A 301 0.32 -20.05 -14.56
CA ALA A 301 -0.04 -21.29 -13.87
C ALA A 301 1.19 -22.05 -13.35
N ILE A 302 2.33 -21.97 -14.02
CA ILE A 302 3.59 -22.61 -13.56
C ILE A 302 4.05 -21.93 -12.28
N GLY A 303 4.11 -20.59 -12.25
CA GLY A 303 4.54 -19.83 -11.08
C GLY A 303 3.55 -19.89 -9.93
N ALA A 304 2.25 -19.86 -10.21
CA ALA A 304 1.21 -19.77 -9.17
C ALA A 304 0.82 -21.13 -8.57
N ILE A 305 0.84 -22.22 -9.34
CA ILE A 305 0.30 -23.53 -8.93
C ILE A 305 1.37 -24.61 -8.90
N TYR A 306 2.05 -24.84 -10.04
CA TYR A 306 2.91 -26.02 -10.17
C TYR A 306 4.20 -25.92 -9.31
N LEU A 307 4.90 -24.78 -9.35
CA LEU A 307 6.13 -24.61 -8.56
C LEU A 307 5.88 -24.54 -7.05
N PRO A 308 4.91 -23.77 -6.53
CA PRO A 308 4.55 -23.84 -5.11
C PRO A 308 4.08 -25.24 -4.69
N GLY A 309 3.30 -25.93 -5.51
CA GLY A 309 2.89 -27.31 -5.28
C GLY A 309 4.09 -28.28 -5.20
N LEU A 310 5.05 -28.14 -6.10
CA LEU A 310 6.30 -28.91 -6.05
C LEU A 310 7.11 -28.64 -4.78
N ILE A 311 7.23 -27.36 -4.37
CA ILE A 311 7.91 -26.98 -3.13
C ILE A 311 7.23 -27.64 -1.92
N LEU A 312 5.91 -27.58 -1.82
CA LEU A 312 5.16 -28.25 -0.76
C LEU A 312 5.37 -29.77 -0.76
N LEU A 313 5.38 -30.39 -1.94
CA LEU A 313 5.67 -31.82 -2.08
C LEU A 313 7.09 -32.14 -1.59
N LEU A 314 8.07 -31.35 -1.95
CA LEU A 314 9.47 -31.54 -1.49
C LEU A 314 9.57 -31.39 0.04
N LEU A 315 8.89 -30.42 0.64
CA LEU A 315 8.79 -30.26 2.09
C LEU A 315 8.12 -31.48 2.74
N PHE A 316 7.02 -31.97 2.18
CA PHE A 316 6.32 -33.16 2.67
C PHE A 316 7.20 -34.42 2.61
N LEU A 317 8.04 -34.55 1.59
CA LEU A 317 8.96 -35.68 1.40
C LEU A 317 10.23 -35.62 2.27
N MET A 318 10.51 -34.50 2.96
CA MET A 318 11.71 -34.35 3.79
C MET A 318 11.97 -35.49 4.79
N PRO A 319 10.97 -36.05 5.50
CA PRO A 319 11.18 -37.18 6.38
C PRO A 319 11.71 -38.45 5.65
N ILE A 320 11.26 -38.64 4.42
CA ILE A 320 11.66 -39.79 3.58
C ILE A 320 13.08 -39.55 3.06
N VAL A 321 13.33 -38.39 2.47
CA VAL A 321 14.65 -37.98 1.96
C VAL A 321 15.68 -37.97 3.09
N GLY A 322 15.30 -37.55 4.30
CA GLY A 322 16.15 -37.50 5.49
C GLY A 322 16.69 -38.83 5.96
N ARG A 323 16.17 -39.98 5.44
CA ARG A 323 16.71 -41.33 5.69
C ARG A 323 17.95 -41.67 4.86
N TRP A 324 18.19 -40.92 3.77
CA TRP A 324 19.34 -41.13 2.90
C TRP A 324 20.62 -40.59 3.55
N LYS A 325 21.79 -41.15 3.16
CA LYS A 325 23.11 -40.77 3.72
C LYS A 325 23.37 -39.25 3.68
N SER A 326 22.99 -38.57 2.59
CA SER A 326 23.12 -37.11 2.42
C SER A 326 21.79 -36.34 2.54
N GLY A 327 20.67 -37.01 2.81
CA GLY A 327 19.33 -36.47 2.75
C GLY A 327 19.09 -35.30 3.70
N HIS A 328 19.71 -35.35 4.90
CA HIS A 328 19.62 -34.22 5.83
C HIS A 328 20.28 -32.94 5.28
N ARG A 329 21.46 -33.08 4.66
CA ARG A 329 22.14 -31.92 4.06
C ARG A 329 21.33 -31.34 2.90
N LEU A 330 20.69 -32.20 2.10
CA LEU A 330 19.78 -31.78 1.02
C LEU A 330 18.58 -31.01 1.58
N ASN A 331 17.91 -31.53 2.63
CA ASN A 331 16.78 -30.87 3.26
C ASN A 331 17.15 -29.50 3.87
N VAL A 332 18.27 -29.41 4.57
CA VAL A 332 18.79 -28.13 5.09
C VAL A 332 19.10 -27.18 3.94
N GLY A 333 19.79 -27.66 2.89
CA GLY A 333 20.10 -26.87 1.69
C GLY A 333 18.85 -26.34 1.01
N LEU A 334 17.80 -27.16 0.86
CA LEU A 334 16.52 -26.75 0.28
C LEU A 334 15.86 -25.60 1.09
N VAL A 335 15.74 -25.77 2.41
CA VAL A 335 15.09 -24.72 3.24
C VAL A 335 15.92 -23.44 3.26
N MET A 336 17.25 -23.54 3.34
CA MET A 336 18.13 -22.37 3.26
C MET A 336 18.00 -21.66 1.90
N ALA A 337 17.90 -22.41 0.80
CA ALA A 337 17.68 -21.84 -0.53
C ALA A 337 16.32 -21.15 -0.66
N LEU A 338 15.26 -21.73 -0.08
CA LEU A 338 13.92 -21.11 -0.06
C LEU A 338 13.92 -19.81 0.74
N VAL A 339 14.54 -19.78 1.93
CA VAL A 339 14.62 -18.57 2.76
C VAL A 339 15.49 -17.51 2.09
N ALA A 340 16.64 -17.88 1.55
CA ALA A 340 17.51 -16.95 0.82
C ALA A 340 16.83 -16.41 -0.46
N GLY A 341 16.13 -17.27 -1.19
CA GLY A 341 15.36 -16.90 -2.38
C GLY A 341 14.22 -15.94 -2.04
N ALA A 342 13.46 -16.21 -0.97
CA ALA A 342 12.41 -15.30 -0.50
C ALA A 342 13.00 -13.95 -0.09
N GLY A 343 14.12 -13.92 0.63
CA GLY A 343 14.82 -12.68 0.99
C GLY A 343 15.29 -11.91 -0.24
N LEU A 344 15.92 -12.57 -1.22
CA LEU A 344 16.37 -11.95 -2.46
C LEU A 344 15.19 -11.34 -3.25
N LEU A 345 14.11 -12.12 -3.43
CA LEU A 345 12.93 -11.65 -4.16
C LEU A 345 12.24 -10.48 -3.44
N THR A 346 12.21 -10.47 -2.10
CA THR A 346 11.71 -9.32 -1.33
C THR A 346 12.58 -8.08 -1.55
N CYS A 347 13.91 -8.23 -1.55
CA CYS A 347 14.83 -7.13 -1.84
C CYS A 347 14.67 -6.59 -3.27
N LEU A 348 14.47 -7.48 -4.25
CA LEU A 348 14.20 -7.09 -5.64
C LEU A 348 12.87 -6.35 -5.77
N ALA A 349 11.80 -6.83 -5.14
CA ALA A 349 10.51 -6.13 -5.12
C ALA A 349 10.64 -4.72 -4.52
N TRP A 350 11.32 -4.60 -3.40
CA TRP A 350 11.59 -3.30 -2.77
C TRP A 350 12.42 -2.38 -3.68
N HIS A 351 13.46 -2.92 -4.34
CA HIS A 351 14.29 -2.17 -5.29
C HIS A 351 13.44 -1.64 -6.47
N ASP A 352 12.61 -2.50 -7.07
CA ASP A 352 11.75 -2.12 -8.20
C ASP A 352 10.78 -1.00 -7.81
N ASP A 353 10.17 -1.10 -6.62
CA ASP A 353 9.21 -0.11 -6.13
C ASP A 353 9.85 1.24 -5.77
N HIS A 354 11.15 1.30 -5.42
CA HIS A 354 11.81 2.54 -4.95
C HIS A 354 12.88 3.08 -5.89
N ARG A 355 13.46 2.26 -6.77
CA ARG A 355 14.58 2.64 -7.65
C ARG A 355 14.45 2.11 -9.07
N GLY A 356 13.47 1.27 -9.35
CA GLY A 356 13.20 0.74 -10.69
C GLY A 356 12.62 1.78 -11.64
N ALA A 357 12.48 1.45 -12.91
CA ALA A 357 11.93 2.33 -13.94
C ALA A 357 10.52 2.83 -13.62
N GLU A 358 9.69 1.99 -12.97
CA GLU A 358 8.31 2.32 -12.59
C GLU A 358 8.17 2.95 -11.19
N SER A 359 9.29 3.18 -10.47
CA SER A 359 9.27 3.66 -9.09
C SER A 359 8.57 5.02 -8.93
N ALA A 360 8.74 5.94 -9.89
CA ALA A 360 8.07 7.23 -9.87
C ALA A 360 6.54 7.09 -9.98
N ASN A 361 6.06 6.19 -10.84
CA ASN A 361 4.63 5.91 -11.01
C ASN A 361 4.06 5.24 -9.77
N PHE A 362 4.78 4.27 -9.21
CA PHE A 362 4.40 3.63 -7.96
C PHE A 362 4.37 4.61 -6.79
N GLY A 363 5.37 5.49 -6.65
CA GLY A 363 5.41 6.52 -5.63
C GLY A 363 4.20 7.47 -5.72
N LYS A 364 3.84 7.94 -6.92
CA LYS A 364 2.63 8.75 -7.14
C LYS A 364 1.36 7.98 -6.74
N ALA A 365 1.26 6.70 -7.09
CA ALA A 365 0.11 5.87 -6.74
C ALA A 365 -0.03 5.68 -5.22
N VAL A 366 1.09 5.50 -4.49
CA VAL A 366 1.11 5.39 -3.02
C VAL A 366 0.65 6.70 -2.38
N VAL A 367 1.19 7.85 -2.82
CA VAL A 367 0.78 9.17 -2.30
C VAL A 367 -0.71 9.41 -2.53
N ARG A 368 -1.23 9.05 -3.71
CA ARG A 368 -2.68 9.15 -4.00
C ARG A 368 -3.49 8.27 -3.06
N ALA A 369 -3.11 7.00 -2.91
CA ALA A 369 -3.79 6.06 -2.03
C ALA A 369 -3.85 6.56 -0.58
N GLN A 370 -2.76 7.16 -0.10
CA GLN A 370 -2.69 7.73 1.24
C GLN A 370 -3.62 8.95 1.37
N ARG A 371 -3.65 9.87 0.40
CA ARG A 371 -4.58 11.01 0.40
C ARG A 371 -6.04 10.58 0.38
N GLU A 372 -6.40 9.59 -0.43
CA GLU A 372 -7.76 9.05 -0.46
C GLU A 372 -8.14 8.39 0.88
N ALA A 373 -7.20 7.71 1.55
CA ALA A 373 -7.42 7.14 2.87
C ALA A 373 -7.65 8.24 3.93
N GLU A 374 -6.77 9.24 3.99
CA GLU A 374 -6.89 10.37 4.92
C GLU A 374 -8.22 11.13 4.68
N ARG A 375 -8.55 11.39 3.41
CA ARG A 375 -9.80 12.08 3.06
C ARG A 375 -11.03 11.28 3.45
N SER A 376 -11.02 9.96 3.30
CA SER A 376 -12.11 9.08 3.74
C SER A 376 -12.37 9.19 5.24
N ILE A 377 -11.29 9.24 6.03
CA ILE A 377 -11.34 9.39 7.48
C ILE A 377 -11.89 10.78 7.87
N GLU A 378 -11.43 11.84 7.20
CA GLU A 378 -11.92 13.21 7.42
C GLU A 378 -13.42 13.33 7.14
N LEU A 379 -13.86 12.80 5.99
CA LEU A 379 -15.28 12.80 5.61
C LEU A 379 -16.14 12.02 6.59
N ALA A 380 -15.67 10.86 7.04
CA ALA A 380 -16.36 10.06 8.05
C ALA A 380 -16.44 10.78 9.41
N LYS A 381 -15.38 11.49 9.82
CA LYS A 381 -15.37 12.31 11.05
C LYS A 381 -16.32 13.51 10.94
N ALA A 382 -16.36 14.18 9.79
CA ALA A 382 -17.13 15.42 9.59
C ALA A 382 -18.63 15.17 9.38
N HIS A 383 -19.01 14.12 8.64
CA HIS A 383 -20.38 13.90 8.18
C HIS A 383 -21.03 12.64 8.76
N GLY A 384 -20.27 11.78 9.46
CA GLY A 384 -20.70 10.42 9.76
C GLY A 384 -20.74 9.55 8.51
N ILE A 385 -20.90 8.24 8.70
CA ILE A 385 -20.95 7.28 7.58
C ILE A 385 -22.43 6.99 7.27
N PRO A 386 -22.89 7.23 6.03
CA PRO A 386 -24.29 6.98 5.67
C PRO A 386 -24.56 5.45 5.56
N PRO A 387 -25.83 5.02 5.65
CA PRO A 387 -26.21 3.60 5.54
C PRO A 387 -25.77 2.92 4.23
N ALA A 388 -25.51 3.71 3.18
CA ALA A 388 -24.97 3.22 1.91
C ALA A 388 -23.44 2.93 1.95
N GLY A 389 -22.78 3.22 3.08
CA GLY A 389 -21.36 2.98 3.32
C GLY A 389 -20.44 4.15 3.01
N ALA A 390 -19.22 4.10 3.55
CA ALA A 390 -18.22 5.16 3.44
C ALA A 390 -17.78 5.47 1.99
N LEU A 391 -17.84 4.50 1.08
CA LEU A 391 -17.49 4.69 -0.32
C LEU A 391 -18.36 5.76 -1.00
N THR A 392 -19.61 5.91 -0.57
CA THR A 392 -20.51 6.95 -1.13
C THR A 392 -20.05 8.35 -0.78
N LEU A 393 -19.50 8.58 0.42
CA LEU A 393 -18.90 9.86 0.80
C LEU A 393 -17.70 10.19 -0.09
N LEU A 394 -16.81 9.21 -0.27
CA LEU A 394 -15.61 9.40 -1.07
C LEU A 394 -15.93 9.69 -2.53
N ARG A 395 -16.92 8.99 -3.12
CA ARG A 395 -17.36 9.21 -4.50
C ARG A 395 -18.11 10.53 -4.69
N ALA A 396 -18.75 11.04 -3.65
CA ALA A 396 -19.44 12.34 -3.68
C ALA A 396 -18.50 13.53 -3.43
N ASP A 397 -17.29 13.29 -2.90
CA ASP A 397 -16.35 14.37 -2.59
C ASP A 397 -15.81 15.04 -3.85
N PRO A 398 -15.99 16.37 -4.03
CA PRO A 398 -15.56 17.07 -5.24
C PRO A 398 -14.05 16.99 -5.47
N THR A 399 -13.26 16.92 -4.39
CA THR A 399 -11.80 16.90 -4.49
C THR A 399 -11.29 15.56 -5.03
N ILE A 400 -11.93 14.48 -4.63
CA ILE A 400 -11.62 13.13 -5.13
C ILE A 400 -12.12 12.95 -6.56
N ARG A 401 -13.34 13.45 -6.87
CA ARG A 401 -13.88 13.41 -8.24
C ARG A 401 -12.99 14.17 -9.20
N ALA A 402 -12.58 15.39 -8.82
CA ALA A 402 -11.69 16.22 -9.63
C ALA A 402 -10.34 15.58 -9.89
N ALA A 403 -9.69 15.04 -8.85
CA ALA A 403 -8.42 14.33 -8.99
C ALA A 403 -8.53 13.13 -9.94
N ARG A 404 -9.57 12.30 -9.78
CA ARG A 404 -9.83 11.14 -10.64
C ARG A 404 -10.16 11.55 -12.09
N ALA A 405 -10.95 12.64 -12.28
CA ALA A 405 -11.23 13.17 -13.61
C ALA A 405 -9.98 13.71 -14.29
N PHE A 406 -9.14 14.43 -13.55
CA PHE A 406 -7.83 14.90 -14.05
C PHE A 406 -6.95 13.73 -14.48
N ASP A 407 -6.81 12.72 -13.65
CA ASP A 407 -6.01 11.54 -13.96
C ASP A 407 -6.51 10.79 -15.21
N ALA A 408 -7.82 10.65 -15.35
CA ALA A 408 -8.42 9.92 -16.46
C ALA A 408 -8.39 10.69 -17.79
N ARG A 409 -8.38 12.03 -17.75
CA ARG A 409 -8.60 12.87 -18.94
C ARG A 409 -7.42 13.77 -19.28
N CYS A 410 -6.69 14.24 -18.28
CA CYS A 410 -5.64 15.26 -18.46
C CYS A 410 -4.24 14.70 -18.27
N ALA A 411 -4.03 13.79 -17.29
CA ALA A 411 -2.72 13.26 -16.95
C ALA A 411 -2.07 12.44 -18.08
N VAL A 412 -2.87 11.93 -19.04
CA VAL A 412 -2.36 11.24 -20.24
C VAL A 412 -1.39 12.14 -21.02
N CYS A 413 -1.66 13.45 -21.10
CA CYS A 413 -0.80 14.41 -21.76
C CYS A 413 -0.01 15.26 -20.74
N HIS A 414 -0.63 15.68 -19.62
CA HIS A 414 -0.08 16.61 -18.66
C HIS A 414 0.67 15.97 -17.47
N GLY A 415 0.66 14.67 -17.33
CA GLY A 415 1.17 13.98 -16.13
C GLY A 415 2.38 13.09 -16.32
N THR A 416 2.76 12.74 -17.54
CA THR A 416 3.83 11.79 -17.81
C THR A 416 4.84 12.37 -18.79
N PRO A 417 6.15 12.31 -18.52
CA PRO A 417 7.11 12.57 -19.57
C PRO A 417 6.84 11.56 -20.71
N PRO A 418 6.87 11.99 -21.98
CA PRO A 418 6.68 11.09 -23.09
C PRO A 418 7.75 10.01 -23.06
N ALA A 419 7.36 8.79 -23.41
CA ALA A 419 8.32 7.76 -23.73
C ALA A 419 9.22 8.25 -24.87
N ALA A 420 10.47 7.89 -24.84
CA ALA A 420 11.37 8.09 -25.98
C ALA A 420 10.94 7.13 -27.10
N ASP A 421 11.21 7.51 -28.33
CA ASP A 421 11.12 6.60 -29.48
C ASP A 421 12.18 5.47 -29.39
N ASP A 422 12.15 4.54 -30.34
CA ASP A 422 13.10 3.41 -30.41
C ASP A 422 14.57 3.87 -30.56
N GLN A 423 14.80 5.15 -30.84
CA GLN A 423 16.12 5.77 -30.98
C GLN A 423 16.53 6.60 -29.75
N GLY A 424 15.69 6.59 -28.70
CA GLY A 424 15.92 7.34 -27.46
C GLY A 424 15.61 8.84 -27.56
N GLN A 425 14.95 9.30 -28.65
CA GLN A 425 14.51 10.67 -28.81
C GLN A 425 13.17 10.88 -28.10
N PRO A 426 12.98 12.01 -27.38
CA PRO A 426 11.72 12.30 -26.73
C PRO A 426 10.57 12.35 -27.75
N LEU A 427 9.54 11.56 -27.53
CA LEU A 427 8.30 11.68 -28.28
C LEU A 427 7.60 12.97 -27.83
N ARG A 428 7.72 14.05 -28.59
CA ARG A 428 7.17 15.37 -28.29
C ARG A 428 5.64 15.43 -28.43
N ASN A 429 4.97 14.46 -27.84
CA ASN A 429 3.53 14.27 -27.86
C ASN A 429 2.87 14.54 -26.49
N GLY A 430 3.61 15.06 -25.51
CA GLY A 430 3.13 15.48 -24.22
C GLY A 430 2.60 16.92 -24.20
N ALA A 431 2.21 17.36 -23.02
CA ALA A 431 1.81 18.73 -22.70
C ALA A 431 2.58 19.21 -21.45
N PRO A 432 2.64 20.53 -21.18
CA PRO A 432 3.28 21.03 -19.98
C PRO A 432 2.67 20.42 -18.71
N SER A 433 3.52 20.18 -17.70
CA SER A 433 3.03 19.74 -16.39
C SER A 433 2.20 20.86 -15.74
N LEU A 434 1.06 20.50 -15.18
CA LEU A 434 0.14 21.45 -14.53
C LEU A 434 0.30 21.50 -13.00
N GLY A 435 1.32 20.83 -12.45
CA GLY A 435 1.65 20.92 -11.02
C GLY A 435 2.03 22.35 -10.64
N GLY A 436 1.28 23.00 -9.75
CA GLY A 436 1.49 24.38 -9.35
C GLY A 436 1.19 25.42 -10.44
N PHE A 437 0.37 25.09 -11.43
CA PHE A 437 0.02 25.95 -12.55
C PHE A 437 -0.36 27.37 -12.11
N ALA A 438 0.17 28.37 -12.81
CA ALA A 438 0.00 29.80 -12.56
C ALA A 438 0.51 30.30 -11.20
N SER A 439 1.18 29.48 -10.39
CA SER A 439 1.92 29.98 -9.22
C SER A 439 3.16 30.75 -9.62
N ARG A 440 3.67 31.61 -8.72
CA ARG A 440 4.94 32.33 -8.94
C ARG A 440 6.08 31.39 -9.32
N ALA A 441 6.18 30.23 -8.64
CA ALA A 441 7.20 29.23 -8.93
C ALA A 441 7.05 28.61 -10.33
N TRP A 442 5.82 28.30 -10.74
CA TRP A 442 5.53 27.75 -12.06
C TRP A 442 5.86 28.72 -13.17
N ILE A 443 5.45 30.01 -13.03
CA ILE A 443 5.71 31.05 -14.02
C ILE A 443 7.20 31.39 -14.07
N ALA A 444 7.89 31.46 -12.92
CA ALA A 444 9.33 31.69 -12.88
C ALA A 444 10.09 30.61 -13.66
N GLY A 445 9.71 29.34 -13.51
CA GLY A 445 10.34 28.25 -14.27
C GLY A 445 9.98 28.26 -15.77
N LEU A 446 8.81 28.77 -16.15
CA LEU A 446 8.45 28.98 -17.56
C LEU A 446 9.32 30.06 -18.22
N LEU A 447 9.67 31.10 -17.45
CA LEU A 447 10.52 32.23 -17.89
C LEU A 447 12.00 32.00 -17.64
N ASP A 448 12.44 30.81 -17.25
CA ASP A 448 13.85 30.50 -17.04
C ASP A 448 14.42 29.72 -18.25
N PRO A 449 15.47 30.24 -18.91
CA PRO A 449 16.14 29.57 -20.02
C PRO A 449 16.66 28.15 -19.71
N GLN A 450 16.91 27.82 -18.42
CA GLN A 450 17.39 26.51 -18.02
C GLN A 450 16.25 25.46 -17.95
N THR A 451 15.03 25.90 -17.79
CA THR A 451 13.89 25.02 -17.53
C THR A 451 12.81 25.04 -18.60
N VAL A 452 12.64 26.12 -19.37
CA VAL A 452 11.59 26.27 -20.40
C VAL A 452 11.59 25.14 -21.43
N ALA A 453 12.77 24.70 -21.86
CA ALA A 453 12.94 23.58 -22.78
C ALA A 453 12.99 22.21 -22.04
N GLY A 454 12.75 22.18 -20.75
CA GLY A 454 12.68 20.95 -19.95
C GLY A 454 11.31 20.26 -20.05
N PRO A 455 11.23 18.99 -19.56
CA PRO A 455 10.01 18.17 -19.68
C PRO A 455 8.83 18.70 -18.87
N HIS A 456 9.06 19.61 -17.94
CA HIS A 456 8.00 20.23 -17.14
C HIS A 456 7.22 21.31 -17.92
N TYR A 457 7.85 21.92 -18.91
CA TYR A 457 7.28 22.99 -19.75
C TYR A 457 7.16 22.54 -21.21
N PHE A 458 7.90 23.15 -22.11
CA PHE A 458 7.73 22.90 -23.55
C PHE A 458 8.56 21.71 -24.09
N GLY A 459 9.57 21.21 -23.36
CA GLY A 459 10.51 20.23 -23.91
C GLY A 459 9.90 18.93 -24.44
N ASN A 460 8.76 18.53 -23.91
CA ASN A 460 8.03 17.34 -24.35
C ASN A 460 6.80 17.67 -25.24
N THR A 461 6.69 18.90 -25.73
CA THR A 461 5.54 19.37 -26.52
C THR A 461 5.95 19.66 -27.96
N ALA A 462 4.96 19.85 -28.84
CA ALA A 462 5.18 20.33 -30.21
C ALA A 462 5.80 21.75 -30.24
N HIS A 463 5.69 22.52 -29.16
CA HIS A 463 6.16 23.90 -29.03
C HIS A 463 7.55 24.03 -28.37
N TRP A 464 8.34 22.96 -28.33
CA TRP A 464 9.65 22.93 -27.64
C TRP A 464 10.65 23.94 -28.19
N ASP A 465 10.55 24.31 -29.48
CA ASP A 465 11.32 25.30 -30.23
C ASP A 465 10.45 26.45 -30.77
N GLY A 466 9.22 26.60 -30.24
CA GLY A 466 8.29 27.64 -30.62
C GLY A 466 8.71 29.04 -30.13
N ASP A 467 7.95 30.05 -30.54
CA ASP A 467 8.29 31.48 -30.33
C ASP A 467 8.51 31.80 -28.85
N MET A 468 7.66 31.29 -27.94
CA MET A 468 7.82 31.53 -26.51
C MET A 468 9.13 30.92 -25.94
N ALA A 469 9.48 29.72 -26.37
CA ALA A 469 10.72 29.07 -25.96
C ALA A 469 11.94 29.83 -26.54
N SER A 470 11.84 30.32 -27.75
CA SER A 470 12.87 31.15 -28.43
C SER A 470 13.04 32.51 -27.74
N PHE A 471 11.96 33.18 -27.38
CA PHE A 471 11.97 34.41 -26.62
C PHE A 471 12.68 34.23 -25.26
N VAL A 472 12.33 33.22 -24.49
CA VAL A 472 12.94 32.94 -23.19
C VAL A 472 14.45 32.65 -23.34
N ASN A 473 14.84 31.89 -24.37
CA ASN A 473 16.23 31.54 -24.64
C ASN A 473 17.04 32.66 -25.29
N GLY A 474 16.39 33.67 -25.86
CA GLY A 474 17.00 34.81 -26.57
C GLY A 474 16.80 36.13 -25.85
N ASP A 475 15.69 36.80 -26.17
CA ASP A 475 15.44 38.21 -25.82
C ASP A 475 15.29 38.46 -24.33
N LEU A 476 14.69 37.50 -23.60
CA LEU A 476 14.49 37.60 -22.15
C LEU A 476 15.85 37.66 -21.39
N LYS A 477 16.94 37.15 -21.95
CA LYS A 477 18.27 37.23 -21.33
C LYS A 477 18.81 38.67 -21.22
N ALA A 478 18.30 39.59 -22.02
CA ALA A 478 18.65 40.98 -21.95
C ALA A 478 17.94 41.75 -20.83
N TRP A 479 16.89 41.16 -20.26
CA TRP A 479 16.12 41.80 -19.20
C TRP A 479 16.84 41.73 -17.85
N LYS A 480 16.58 42.72 -17.00
CA LYS A 480 17.06 42.67 -15.62
C LYS A 480 16.32 41.65 -14.81
N LYS A 481 17.01 41.02 -13.88
CA LYS A 481 16.43 39.98 -13.02
C LYS A 481 15.17 40.45 -12.26
N ASN A 482 15.16 41.66 -11.75
CA ASN A 482 14.02 42.24 -11.06
C ASN A 482 12.82 42.49 -11.99
N GLU A 483 13.03 42.80 -13.28
CA GLU A 483 11.96 42.96 -14.27
C GLU A 483 11.27 41.61 -14.52
N ILE A 484 12.04 40.53 -14.64
CA ILE A 484 11.47 39.16 -14.78
C ILE A 484 10.71 38.77 -13.52
N GLU A 485 11.25 39.03 -12.34
CA GLU A 485 10.56 38.75 -11.07
C GLU A 485 9.24 39.52 -10.95
N ASP A 486 9.22 40.79 -11.37
CA ASP A 486 8.00 41.63 -11.34
C ASP A 486 6.93 41.10 -12.31
N VAL A 487 7.33 40.67 -13.52
CA VAL A 487 6.43 40.00 -14.48
C VAL A 487 5.87 38.67 -13.90
N VAL A 488 6.73 37.86 -13.26
CA VAL A 488 6.31 36.63 -12.59
C VAL A 488 5.21 36.92 -11.54
N MET A 489 5.43 37.92 -10.69
CA MET A 489 4.48 38.33 -9.66
C MET A 489 3.16 38.84 -10.27
N ALA A 490 3.25 39.67 -11.30
CA ALA A 490 2.11 40.27 -11.96
C ALA A 490 1.24 39.21 -12.66
N LEU A 491 1.86 38.29 -13.41
CA LEU A 491 1.12 37.23 -14.11
C LEU A 491 0.53 36.19 -13.14
N SER A 492 1.26 35.89 -12.05
CA SER A 492 0.73 35.01 -11.01
C SER A 492 -0.45 35.66 -10.25
N ALA A 493 -0.44 36.96 -10.03
CA ALA A 493 -1.53 37.67 -9.38
C ALA A 493 -2.84 37.64 -10.21
N GLU A 494 -2.77 37.58 -11.55
CA GLU A 494 -3.93 37.38 -12.42
C GLU A 494 -4.68 36.09 -12.10
N ALA A 495 -3.98 35.07 -11.62
CA ALA A 495 -4.57 33.80 -11.25
C ALA A 495 -5.44 33.89 -9.98
N GLN A 496 -5.23 34.87 -9.11
CA GLN A 496 -5.97 35.07 -7.85
C GLN A 496 -5.96 33.79 -6.97
N LEU A 497 -4.78 33.17 -6.79
CA LEU A 497 -4.64 31.98 -5.96
C LEU A 497 -4.76 32.35 -4.48
N GLU A 498 -5.62 31.63 -3.74
CA GLU A 498 -5.82 31.87 -2.30
C GLU A 498 -4.53 31.72 -1.50
N SER A 499 -3.69 30.74 -1.85
CA SER A 499 -2.40 30.48 -1.23
C SER A 499 -1.38 31.62 -1.39
N GLN A 500 -1.57 32.51 -2.36
CA GLN A 500 -0.68 33.65 -2.64
C GLN A 500 -1.26 35.02 -2.26
N ALA A 501 -2.52 35.07 -1.81
CA ALA A 501 -3.22 36.32 -1.57
C ALA A 501 -2.50 37.30 -0.61
N ASP A 502 -1.85 36.78 0.44
CA ASP A 502 -1.08 37.59 1.39
C ASP A 502 0.20 38.14 0.76
N ALA A 503 0.92 37.31 0.00
CA ALA A 503 2.13 37.70 -0.72
C ALA A 503 1.79 38.73 -1.82
N ASP A 504 0.67 38.54 -2.52
CA ASP A 504 0.25 39.49 -3.57
C ASP A 504 -0.13 40.85 -3.00
N ARG A 505 -0.73 40.89 -1.79
CA ARG A 505 -0.97 42.18 -1.10
C ARG A 505 0.33 42.87 -0.66
N ALA A 506 1.30 42.10 -0.18
CA ALA A 506 2.59 42.63 0.23
C ALA A 506 3.41 43.19 -0.96
N ASP A 507 3.29 42.53 -2.12
CA ASP A 507 4.07 42.88 -3.33
C ASP A 507 3.30 43.76 -4.33
N ALA A 508 2.24 44.46 -3.91
CA ALA A 508 1.32 45.20 -4.80
C ALA A 508 2.04 46.18 -5.75
N GLU A 509 3.07 46.92 -5.30
CA GLU A 509 3.87 47.85 -6.14
C GLU A 509 4.69 47.11 -7.20
N ARG A 510 5.26 45.95 -6.85
CA ARG A 510 6.00 45.11 -7.79
C ARG A 510 5.07 44.47 -8.83
N ILE A 511 3.90 44.05 -8.42
CA ILE A 511 2.85 43.54 -9.31
C ILE A 511 2.46 44.63 -10.33
N LYS A 512 2.27 45.87 -9.88
CA LYS A 512 1.94 46.98 -10.76
C LYS A 512 3.10 47.31 -11.74
N ALA A 513 4.33 47.25 -11.30
CA ALA A 513 5.51 47.39 -12.17
C ALA A 513 5.56 46.28 -13.23
N GLY A 514 5.31 45.00 -12.82
CA GLY A 514 5.25 43.88 -13.73
C GLY A 514 4.10 43.99 -14.75
N GLN A 515 2.92 44.47 -14.33
CA GLN A 515 1.78 44.71 -15.24
C GLN A 515 2.14 45.74 -16.31
N ALA A 516 2.91 46.77 -15.97
CA ALA A 516 3.39 47.76 -16.94
C ALA A 516 4.35 47.12 -17.96
N LEU A 517 5.24 46.20 -17.51
CA LEU A 517 6.14 45.47 -18.40
C LEU A 517 5.40 44.52 -19.34
N ILE A 518 4.31 43.87 -18.85
CA ILE A 518 3.51 42.96 -19.69
C ILE A 518 2.72 43.75 -20.75
N ARG A 519 2.29 44.97 -20.46
CA ARG A 519 1.58 45.86 -21.40
C ARG A 519 2.46 46.51 -22.45
N ASP A 520 3.75 46.44 -22.31
CA ASP A 520 4.71 47.03 -23.23
C ASP A 520 4.69 46.29 -24.57
N GLU A 521 4.33 47.02 -25.66
CA GLU A 521 4.22 46.49 -27.02
C GLU A 521 5.53 46.05 -27.64
N GLU A 522 6.67 46.46 -27.08
CA GLU A 522 8.01 46.00 -27.47
C GLU A 522 8.45 44.76 -26.62
N ARG A 523 7.56 44.24 -25.79
CA ARG A 523 7.83 43.13 -24.84
C ARG A 523 6.76 42.04 -24.95
N CYS A 524 6.02 41.79 -23.85
CA CYS A 524 5.04 40.71 -23.84
C CYS A 524 3.81 41.00 -24.73
N ALA A 525 3.37 42.25 -24.80
CA ALA A 525 2.22 42.65 -25.59
C ALA A 525 2.49 42.64 -27.12
N GLU A 526 3.70 42.44 -27.56
CA GLU A 526 4.02 42.14 -28.97
C GLU A 526 3.29 40.87 -29.45
N CYS A 527 3.23 39.85 -28.61
CA CYS A 527 2.64 38.57 -28.94
C CYS A 527 1.38 38.26 -28.16
N HIS A 528 1.28 38.72 -26.90
CA HIS A 528 0.18 38.42 -25.99
C HIS A 528 -0.76 39.60 -25.80
N LYS A 529 -2.05 39.34 -25.82
CA LYS A 529 -3.03 40.31 -25.27
C LYS A 529 -2.96 40.30 -23.74
N PHE A 530 -3.00 41.50 -23.15
CA PHE A 530 -3.08 41.69 -21.71
C PHE A 530 -3.92 42.91 -21.37
N HIS A 531 -5.14 42.73 -20.91
CA HIS A 531 -6.14 43.74 -20.68
C HIS A 531 -6.42 44.60 -21.95
N ASP A 532 -5.95 45.83 -21.95
CA ASP A 532 -6.14 46.84 -23.01
C ASP A 532 -4.95 46.91 -23.98
N ALA A 533 -3.90 46.14 -23.76
CA ALA A 533 -2.69 46.09 -24.60
C ALA A 533 -2.56 44.80 -25.40
N GLY A 534 -1.88 44.86 -26.55
CA GLY A 534 -1.68 43.75 -27.45
C GLY A 534 -2.90 43.38 -28.29
N ALA A 535 -2.77 42.40 -29.16
CA ALA A 535 -3.83 41.90 -30.05
C ALA A 535 -4.15 40.42 -29.82
N ASP A 536 -5.36 40.01 -30.13
CA ASP A 536 -5.75 38.60 -30.11
C ASP A 536 -5.14 37.82 -31.30
N GLY A 537 -4.82 36.55 -31.10
CA GLY A 537 -4.58 35.55 -32.16
C GLY A 537 -3.15 35.13 -32.41
N THR A 538 -2.12 35.79 -31.85
CA THR A 538 -0.72 35.38 -32.02
C THR A 538 -0.29 34.42 -30.92
N ALA A 539 -0.68 34.71 -29.68
CA ALA A 539 -0.38 33.93 -28.48
C ALA A 539 -1.57 34.02 -27.50
N PRO A 540 -1.67 33.17 -26.47
CA PRO A 540 -2.77 33.21 -25.51
C PRO A 540 -2.93 34.55 -24.81
N ASP A 541 -4.20 35.03 -24.68
CA ASP A 541 -4.55 36.19 -23.86
C ASP A 541 -4.19 35.91 -22.39
N LEU A 542 -3.35 36.76 -21.83
CA LEU A 542 -2.87 36.68 -20.44
C LEU A 542 -3.81 37.39 -19.44
N THR A 543 -4.89 38.04 -19.91
CA THR A 543 -5.88 38.70 -19.05
C THR A 543 -6.60 37.66 -18.17
N GLY A 544 -6.39 37.75 -16.86
CA GLY A 544 -6.94 36.80 -15.90
C GLY A 544 -6.27 35.41 -15.99
N TYR A 545 -5.06 35.30 -16.52
CA TYR A 545 -4.31 34.05 -16.69
C TYR A 545 -4.34 33.19 -15.44
N GLY A 546 -4.75 31.93 -15.60
CA GLY A 546 -4.86 30.99 -14.47
C GLY A 546 -6.02 31.25 -13.50
N SER A 547 -6.83 32.31 -13.71
CA SER A 547 -8.03 32.56 -12.91
C SER A 547 -9.08 31.47 -13.15
N LYS A 548 -10.04 31.36 -12.24
CA LYS A 548 -11.15 30.39 -12.38
C LYS A 548 -11.90 30.56 -13.70
N ALA A 549 -12.18 31.78 -14.09
CA ALA A 549 -12.87 32.07 -15.34
C ALA A 549 -12.03 31.72 -16.57
N TRP A 550 -10.73 32.08 -16.56
CA TRP A 550 -9.82 31.81 -17.64
C TRP A 550 -9.65 30.30 -17.87
N LEU A 551 -9.38 29.53 -16.81
CA LEU A 551 -9.23 28.07 -16.87
C LEU A 551 -10.51 27.38 -17.32
N THR A 552 -11.68 27.84 -16.84
CA THR A 552 -12.96 27.25 -17.26
C THR A 552 -13.18 27.42 -18.76
N GLN A 553 -12.90 28.61 -19.32
CA GLN A 553 -13.04 28.88 -20.75
C GLN A 553 -11.99 28.11 -21.56
N PHE A 554 -10.73 28.11 -21.10
CA PHE A 554 -9.64 27.41 -21.75
C PHE A 554 -9.87 25.90 -21.84
N ILE A 555 -10.24 25.23 -20.76
CA ILE A 555 -10.55 23.79 -20.75
C ILE A 555 -11.80 23.50 -21.60
N SER A 556 -12.77 24.39 -21.60
CA SER A 556 -13.98 24.24 -22.42
C SER A 556 -13.68 24.26 -23.89
N ASN A 557 -12.86 25.20 -24.37
CA ASN A 557 -12.46 25.35 -25.78
C ASN A 557 -11.07 25.97 -25.93
N PRO A 558 -9.98 25.20 -25.96
CA PRO A 558 -8.63 25.71 -26.13
C PRO A 558 -8.35 26.27 -27.53
N ALA A 559 -9.17 25.91 -28.52
CA ALA A 559 -9.09 26.43 -29.90
C ALA A 559 -9.85 27.75 -30.10
N ASP A 560 -10.37 28.37 -29.02
CA ASP A 560 -10.89 29.74 -29.08
C ASP A 560 -9.77 30.71 -29.48
N PRO A 561 -9.99 31.69 -30.39
CA PRO A 561 -8.98 32.67 -30.81
C PRO A 561 -8.33 33.45 -29.66
N ARG A 562 -9.00 33.58 -28.51
CA ARG A 562 -8.46 34.16 -27.28
C ARG A 562 -7.31 33.34 -26.70
N PHE A 563 -7.22 32.04 -26.99
CA PHE A 563 -6.20 31.14 -26.47
C PHE A 563 -5.22 30.71 -27.56
N TYR A 564 -5.32 29.47 -28.06
CA TYR A 564 -4.41 28.96 -29.07
C TYR A 564 -4.96 29.04 -30.51
N GLY A 565 -6.27 29.26 -30.68
CA GLY A 565 -6.88 29.31 -32.00
C GLY A 565 -6.47 28.11 -32.86
N ASP A 566 -6.00 28.38 -34.07
CA ASP A 566 -5.52 27.40 -35.03
C ASP A 566 -4.18 26.75 -34.60
N ASN A 567 -3.47 27.31 -33.63
CA ASN A 567 -2.23 26.76 -33.07
C ASN A 567 -2.49 25.69 -32.00
N ASN A 568 -3.76 25.40 -31.64
CA ASN A 568 -4.09 24.30 -30.76
C ASN A 568 -3.79 22.96 -31.44
N ASP A 569 -2.73 22.29 -31.04
CA ASP A 569 -2.28 21.07 -31.72
C ASP A 569 -3.17 19.84 -31.39
N ARG A 570 -3.58 19.65 -30.13
CA ARG A 570 -4.28 18.41 -29.72
C ARG A 570 -5.17 18.51 -28.49
N MET A 571 -5.16 19.59 -27.71
CA MET A 571 -5.99 19.67 -26.52
C MET A 571 -7.47 19.70 -26.92
N PRO A 572 -8.31 18.72 -26.47
CA PRO A 572 -9.71 18.68 -26.86
C PRO A 572 -10.51 19.85 -26.29
N ALA A 573 -11.52 20.32 -27.03
CA ALA A 573 -12.55 21.22 -26.49
C ALA A 573 -13.50 20.40 -25.61
N PHE A 574 -13.21 20.26 -24.35
CA PHE A 574 -13.90 19.32 -23.44
C PHE A 574 -15.39 19.63 -23.25
N ALA A 575 -15.84 20.86 -23.48
CA ALA A 575 -17.28 21.19 -23.41
C ALA A 575 -18.07 20.62 -24.61
N THR A 576 -17.44 20.44 -25.77
CA THR A 576 -18.07 20.03 -27.04
C THR A 576 -17.51 18.76 -27.65
N ALA A 577 -16.62 18.07 -26.93
CA ALA A 577 -16.02 16.84 -27.40
C ALA A 577 -17.06 15.74 -27.72
N PRO A 578 -16.74 14.74 -28.55
CA PRO A 578 -17.64 13.63 -28.83
C PRO A 578 -18.10 12.90 -27.56
N ALA A 579 -19.23 12.21 -27.67
CA ALA A 579 -19.83 11.45 -26.56
C ALA A 579 -18.79 10.50 -25.92
N GLY A 580 -18.64 10.59 -24.59
CA GLY A 580 -17.64 9.84 -23.80
C GLY A 580 -16.32 10.59 -23.56
N ALA A 581 -15.99 11.65 -24.31
CA ALA A 581 -14.85 12.54 -24.06
C ALA A 581 -15.25 13.88 -23.45
N ALA A 582 -16.50 14.35 -23.66
CA ALA A 582 -17.04 15.59 -23.12
C ALA A 582 -17.08 15.56 -21.58
N LEU A 583 -16.82 16.72 -20.97
CA LEU A 583 -16.96 16.97 -19.56
C LEU A 583 -18.16 17.89 -19.32
N SER A 584 -18.93 17.62 -18.26
CA SER A 584 -19.97 18.56 -17.82
C SER A 584 -19.34 19.86 -17.29
N SER A 585 -20.09 20.93 -17.28
CA SER A 585 -19.66 22.21 -16.69
C SER A 585 -19.26 22.05 -15.21
N GLU A 586 -19.94 21.16 -14.47
CA GLU A 586 -19.61 20.83 -13.09
C GLU A 586 -18.24 20.14 -13.01
N ALA A 587 -17.97 19.13 -13.86
CA ALA A 587 -16.68 18.43 -13.90
C ALA A 587 -15.52 19.37 -14.30
N ILE A 588 -15.75 20.28 -15.25
CA ILE A 588 -14.77 21.33 -15.59
C ILE A 588 -14.49 22.22 -14.39
N ALA A 589 -15.55 22.69 -13.70
CA ALA A 589 -15.40 23.53 -12.52
C ALA A 589 -14.63 22.82 -11.38
N GLU A 590 -14.85 21.52 -11.18
CA GLU A 590 -14.12 20.72 -10.20
C GLU A 590 -12.62 20.55 -10.59
N ILE A 591 -12.33 20.27 -11.86
CA ILE A 591 -10.95 20.20 -12.36
C ILE A 591 -10.25 21.56 -12.20
N VAL A 592 -10.93 22.66 -12.50
CA VAL A 592 -10.40 24.02 -12.27
C VAL A 592 -10.10 24.25 -10.79
N GLY A 593 -11.00 23.86 -9.89
CA GLY A 593 -10.76 23.90 -8.44
C GLY A 593 -9.55 23.07 -8.04
N TYR A 594 -9.40 21.87 -8.60
CA TYR A 594 -8.27 20.99 -8.38
C TYR A 594 -6.94 21.61 -8.83
N LEU A 595 -6.87 22.17 -10.04
CA LEU A 595 -5.66 22.81 -10.57
C LEU A 595 -5.21 24.04 -9.77
N ARG A 596 -6.15 24.73 -9.13
CA ARG A 596 -5.92 25.94 -8.33
C ARG A 596 -5.73 25.68 -6.84
N SER A 597 -5.87 24.42 -6.38
CA SER A 597 -5.75 24.06 -4.97
C SER A 597 -4.31 23.77 -4.56
N ASP A 598 -3.97 24.01 -3.27
CA ASP A 598 -2.63 23.83 -2.71
C ASP A 598 -2.13 22.36 -2.74
N TRP A 599 -3.02 21.40 -2.89
CA TRP A 599 -2.62 19.98 -2.96
C TRP A 599 -2.11 19.56 -4.33
N ASN A 600 -2.16 20.42 -5.32
CA ASN A 600 -1.49 20.23 -6.61
C ASN A 600 -0.05 20.76 -6.61
N GLN A 601 0.39 21.39 -5.52
CA GLN A 601 1.78 21.85 -5.39
C GLN A 601 2.67 20.67 -4.98
N PRO A 602 3.79 20.44 -5.65
CA PRO A 602 4.81 19.52 -5.15
C PRO A 602 5.29 20.02 -3.79
N LYS A 603 5.10 19.21 -2.75
CA LYS A 603 5.73 19.43 -1.45
C LYS A 603 7.21 19.16 -1.53
#